data_a01373ed58af9a9b1cd85635f5256488
#
_entry.id   a01373ed58af9a9b1cd85635f5256488
#
_cell.length_a   1.000
_cell.length_b   1.000
_cell.length_c   1.000
_cell.angle_alpha   90.00
_cell.angle_beta   90.00
_cell.angle_gamma   90.00
#
_symmetry.space_group_name_H-M   'P 1'
#
loop_
_entity.id
_entity.type
_entity.pdbx_description
1 polymer ?
#
loop_
_entity_poly.entity_id
_entity_poly.type
_entity_poly.pdbx_seq_one_letter_code
_entity_poly.pdbx_strand_id
1 'polypeptide(L)'
;LEAIACDPSMPNPGRARWFDLDRFSGAPRLTNWICRCDDIVETLQALPEGAGHPVDLTRGALRWRMAVPQDGILPFHGSFPALIQWQTTSHPAQSLVQRGCRLRRLTISHPDAALLQAQLCGFSDQRVVFETAPKPGFSAAFDTPHGARILE
;
A
#
# COMPACT_ATOMS: atom_id res chain seq x y z
N LEU A 1 6.04 5.56 5.76
CA LEU A 1 4.68 6.03 6.01
C LEU A 1 4.38 7.22 5.13
N GLU A 2 3.22 7.23 4.49
CA GLU A 2 2.74 8.32 3.64
C GLU A 2 1.31 8.68 4.05
N ALA A 3 1.01 9.98 4.13
CA ALA A 3 -0.36 10.47 4.25
C ALA A 3 -0.89 10.79 2.85
N ILE A 4 -2.09 10.33 2.55
CA ILE A 4 -2.73 10.55 1.25
C ILE A 4 -4.17 11.03 1.46
N ALA A 5 -4.61 11.95 0.62
CA ALA A 5 -5.97 12.47 0.60
C ALA A 5 -6.36 12.89 -0.82
N CYS A 6 -7.66 12.99 -1.07
CA CYS A 6 -8.16 13.66 -2.28
C CYS A 6 -7.92 15.17 -2.16
N ASP A 7 -7.41 15.78 -3.23
CA ASP A 7 -7.35 17.23 -3.35
C ASP A 7 -8.70 17.72 -3.92
N PRO A 8 -9.51 18.46 -3.16
CA PRO A 8 -10.82 18.91 -3.60
C PRO A 8 -10.75 19.98 -4.70
N SER A 9 -9.59 20.61 -4.88
CA SER A 9 -9.38 21.63 -5.93
C SER A 9 -9.07 21.02 -7.31
N MET A 10 -8.69 19.72 -7.34
CA MET A 10 -8.35 19.04 -8.59
C MET A 10 -9.58 18.42 -9.25
N PRO A 11 -9.67 18.44 -10.60
CA PRO A 11 -10.76 17.80 -11.31
C PRO A 11 -10.77 16.28 -11.06
N ASN A 12 -11.95 15.69 -11.25
CA ASN A 12 -12.07 14.24 -11.19
C ASN A 12 -11.16 13.60 -12.27
N PRO A 13 -10.32 12.62 -11.90
CA PRO A 13 -9.37 11.99 -12.82
C PRO A 13 -10.02 11.11 -13.90
N GLY A 14 -11.36 11.00 -13.95
CA GLY A 14 -12.09 10.16 -14.92
C GLY A 14 -11.94 8.65 -14.69
N ARG A 15 -11.39 8.24 -13.56
CA ARG A 15 -11.23 6.86 -13.09
C ARG A 15 -11.36 6.80 -11.58
N ALA A 16 -11.60 5.62 -11.03
CA ALA A 16 -11.55 5.44 -9.59
C ALA A 16 -10.15 5.80 -9.04
N ARG A 17 -10.13 6.44 -7.88
CA ARG A 17 -8.89 6.69 -7.17
C ARG A 17 -8.45 5.40 -6.47
N TRP A 18 -7.13 5.19 -6.45
CA TRP A 18 -6.55 4.08 -5.70
C TRP A 18 -6.84 4.18 -4.20
N PHE A 19 -6.72 3.06 -3.48
CA PHE A 19 -6.92 2.95 -2.04
C PHE A 19 -8.34 3.30 -1.57
N ASP A 20 -9.32 3.10 -2.44
CA ASP A 20 -10.71 3.40 -2.13
C ASP A 20 -10.96 4.86 -1.65
N LEU A 21 -10.12 5.79 -2.13
CA LEU A 21 -10.17 7.18 -1.67
C LEU A 21 -11.47 7.88 -2.02
N ASP A 22 -12.20 7.41 -3.05
CA ASP A 22 -13.49 8.00 -3.43
C ASP A 22 -14.58 7.75 -2.38
N ARG A 23 -14.44 6.69 -1.56
CA ARG A 23 -15.36 6.33 -0.48
C ARG A 23 -14.78 6.56 0.92
N PHE A 24 -13.52 7.02 1.01
CA PHE A 24 -12.90 7.28 2.28
C PHE A 24 -13.57 8.44 3.01
N SER A 25 -13.91 8.22 4.26
CA SER A 25 -14.47 9.23 5.15
C SER A 25 -14.00 9.00 6.59
N GLY A 26 -14.14 10.03 7.43
CA GLY A 26 -13.79 9.98 8.84
C GLY A 26 -12.34 10.38 9.14
N ALA A 27 -11.86 10.02 10.34
CA ALA A 27 -10.53 10.36 10.82
C ALA A 27 -9.43 9.66 10.03
N PRO A 28 -8.22 10.24 9.95
CA PRO A 28 -7.04 9.56 9.39
C PRO A 28 -6.79 8.23 10.11
N ARG A 29 -6.54 7.18 9.33
CA ARG A 29 -6.24 5.84 9.81
C ARG A 29 -5.34 5.10 8.83
N LEU A 30 -4.71 4.01 9.29
CA LEU A 30 -3.94 3.14 8.41
C LEU A 30 -4.90 2.29 7.56
N THR A 31 -4.80 2.39 6.24
CA THR A 31 -5.75 1.74 5.32
C THR A 31 -5.10 0.84 4.28
N ASN A 32 -3.84 1.09 3.95
CA ASN A 32 -3.20 0.42 2.82
C ASN A 32 -1.71 0.26 3.04
N TRP A 33 -1.15 -0.66 2.28
CA TRP A 33 0.28 -0.86 2.18
C TRP A 33 0.67 -1.15 0.73
N ILE A 34 1.95 -1.02 0.41
CA ILE A 34 2.44 -1.09 -0.96
C ILE A 34 3.63 -2.03 -1.01
N CYS A 35 3.65 -2.94 -1.99
CA CYS A 35 4.79 -3.77 -2.33
C CYS A 35 5.46 -3.24 -3.60
N ARG A 36 6.78 -3.09 -3.54
CA ARG A 36 7.60 -2.81 -4.71
C ARG A 36 7.78 -4.09 -5.52
N CYS A 37 7.71 -3.97 -6.85
CA CYS A 37 8.11 -5.00 -7.81
C CYS A 37 9.05 -4.40 -8.87
N ASP A 38 9.81 -5.27 -9.54
CA ASP A 38 10.74 -4.87 -10.60
C ASP A 38 10.06 -4.82 -11.97
N ASP A 39 9.09 -5.71 -12.23
CA ASP A 39 8.19 -5.65 -13.39
C ASP A 39 6.74 -5.83 -12.94
N ILE A 40 5.96 -4.77 -13.08
CA ILE A 40 4.56 -4.75 -12.62
C ILE A 40 3.64 -5.59 -13.52
N VAL A 41 3.97 -5.71 -14.82
CA VAL A 41 3.16 -6.49 -15.75
C VAL A 41 3.35 -7.97 -15.49
N GLU A 42 4.59 -8.44 -15.36
CA GLU A 42 4.92 -9.82 -15.02
C GLU A 42 4.36 -10.19 -13.64
N THR A 43 4.54 -9.30 -12.66
CA THR A 43 4.03 -9.52 -11.29
C THR A 43 2.53 -9.70 -11.28
N LEU A 44 1.77 -8.88 -12.02
CA LEU A 44 0.31 -8.97 -12.07
C LEU A 44 -0.18 -10.26 -12.73
N GLN A 45 0.57 -10.84 -13.68
CA GLN A 45 0.21 -12.13 -14.29
C GLN A 45 0.28 -13.30 -13.30
N ALA A 46 1.12 -13.19 -12.27
CA ALA A 46 1.28 -14.20 -11.23
C ALA A 46 0.34 -14.01 -10.02
N LEU A 47 -0.42 -12.93 -10.00
CA LEU A 47 -1.30 -12.58 -8.89
C LEU A 47 -2.78 -12.83 -9.22
N PRO A 48 -3.66 -12.88 -8.20
CA PRO A 48 -5.09 -13.04 -8.43
C PRO A 48 -5.68 -11.87 -9.20
N GLU A 49 -6.78 -12.12 -9.88
CA GLU A 49 -7.58 -11.08 -10.51
C GLU A 49 -8.01 -10.01 -9.49
N GLY A 50 -8.10 -8.77 -9.93
CA GLY A 50 -8.50 -7.64 -9.08
C GLY A 50 -7.35 -6.87 -8.45
N ALA A 51 -6.09 -7.30 -8.58
CA ALA A 51 -4.94 -6.50 -8.13
C ALA A 51 -4.75 -5.21 -8.96
N GLY A 52 -5.51 -5.07 -10.06
CA GLY A 52 -5.54 -3.87 -10.91
C GLY A 52 -4.72 -3.98 -12.18
N HIS A 53 -4.57 -2.85 -12.85
CA HIS A 53 -3.77 -2.72 -14.07
C HIS A 53 -2.77 -1.56 -13.92
N PRO A 54 -1.63 -1.59 -14.64
CA PRO A 54 -0.60 -0.58 -14.52
C PRO A 54 -1.10 0.80 -14.97
N VAL A 55 -0.89 1.81 -14.14
CA VAL A 55 -1.12 3.22 -14.43
C VAL A 55 0.21 3.96 -14.30
N ASP A 56 0.61 4.69 -15.35
CA ASP A 56 1.80 5.52 -15.34
C ASP A 56 1.53 6.81 -14.55
N LEU A 57 2.42 7.12 -13.62
CA LEU A 57 2.27 8.23 -12.69
C LEU A 57 3.55 9.04 -12.60
N THR A 58 3.40 10.34 -12.37
CA THR A 58 4.53 11.28 -12.23
C THR A 58 4.29 12.28 -11.11
N ARG A 59 5.36 12.67 -10.41
CA ARG A 59 5.35 13.77 -9.44
C ARG A 59 6.73 14.43 -9.41
N GLY A 60 6.83 15.62 -9.99
CA GLY A 60 8.12 16.25 -10.20
C GLY A 60 9.02 15.39 -11.07
N ALA A 61 10.21 15.04 -10.58
CA ALA A 61 11.16 14.16 -11.28
C ALA A 61 10.86 12.66 -11.09
N LEU A 62 9.95 12.30 -10.20
CA LEU A 62 9.64 10.92 -9.91
C LEU A 62 8.68 10.36 -10.98
N ARG A 63 8.96 9.12 -11.40
CA ARG A 63 8.11 8.35 -12.33
C ARG A 63 7.95 6.95 -11.79
N TRP A 64 6.73 6.44 -11.82
CA TRP A 64 6.43 5.08 -11.39
C TRP A 64 5.18 4.56 -12.10
N ARG A 65 5.01 3.26 -12.06
CA ARG A 65 3.74 2.59 -12.35
C ARG A 65 3.13 2.09 -11.05
N MET A 66 1.82 2.14 -10.94
CA MET A 66 1.09 1.55 -9.85
C MET A 66 -0.07 0.73 -10.40
N ALA A 67 -0.28 -0.47 -9.84
CA ALA A 67 -1.45 -1.26 -10.17
C ALA A 67 -2.68 -0.66 -9.47
N VAL A 68 -3.68 -0.29 -10.27
CA VAL A 68 -4.92 0.31 -9.78
C VAL A 68 -6.10 -0.54 -10.23
N PRO A 69 -6.90 -1.10 -9.29
CA PRO A 69 -8.16 -1.76 -9.62
C PRO A 69 -9.13 -0.82 -10.33
N GLN A 70 -10.01 -1.36 -11.18
CA GLN A 70 -10.95 -0.55 -11.94
C GLN A 70 -11.90 0.26 -11.05
N ASP A 71 -12.29 -0.29 -9.92
CA ASP A 71 -13.13 0.35 -8.91
C ASP A 71 -12.35 1.02 -7.77
N GLY A 72 -11.02 0.96 -7.81
CA GLY A 72 -10.12 1.51 -6.80
C GLY A 72 -9.97 0.66 -5.53
N ILE A 73 -10.64 -0.51 -5.45
CA ILE A 73 -10.63 -1.38 -4.27
C ILE A 73 -9.67 -2.55 -4.49
N LEU A 74 -8.69 -2.67 -3.63
CA LEU A 74 -7.78 -3.83 -3.64
C LEU A 74 -8.49 -5.11 -3.14
N PRO A 75 -8.07 -6.29 -3.60
CA PRO A 75 -8.60 -7.56 -3.11
C PRO A 75 -8.55 -7.71 -1.59
N PHE A 76 -9.24 -8.70 -1.06
CA PHE A 76 -9.32 -8.95 0.39
C PHE A 76 -9.82 -7.74 1.17
N HIS A 77 -10.87 -7.07 0.67
CA HIS A 77 -11.44 -5.87 1.30
C HIS A 77 -10.39 -4.76 1.55
N GLY A 78 -9.44 -4.59 0.62
CA GLY A 78 -8.37 -3.61 0.73
C GLY A 78 -7.13 -4.09 1.48
N SER A 79 -7.11 -5.33 2.00
CA SER A 79 -5.95 -5.87 2.71
C SER A 79 -4.82 -6.34 1.79
N PHE A 80 -5.11 -6.56 0.51
CA PHE A 80 -4.07 -6.85 -0.49
C PHE A 80 -3.19 -5.62 -0.72
N PRO A 81 -1.86 -5.76 -0.94
CA PRO A 81 -1.01 -4.62 -1.21
C PRO A 81 -1.27 -4.01 -2.59
N ALA A 82 -1.15 -2.71 -2.72
CA ALA A 82 -0.92 -2.14 -4.03
C ALA A 82 0.49 -2.49 -4.53
N LEU A 83 0.66 -2.61 -5.84
CA LEU A 83 1.96 -2.84 -6.45
C LEU A 83 2.51 -1.54 -7.01
N ILE A 84 3.81 -1.31 -6.83
CA ILE A 84 4.51 -0.16 -7.38
C ILE A 84 5.81 -0.60 -8.05
N GLN A 85 6.01 -0.13 -9.29
CA GLN A 85 7.26 -0.22 -10.01
C GLN A 85 7.86 1.17 -10.18
N TRP A 86 9.01 1.43 -9.57
CA TRP A 86 9.73 2.69 -9.76
C TRP A 86 10.46 2.68 -11.08
N GLN A 87 10.27 3.73 -11.87
CA GLN A 87 10.96 3.95 -13.16
C GLN A 87 12.15 4.90 -13.01
N THR A 88 12.31 5.51 -11.83
CA THR A 88 13.49 6.32 -11.48
C THR A 88 14.48 5.50 -10.67
N THR A 89 15.78 5.72 -10.90
CA THR A 89 16.86 5.02 -10.18
C THR A 89 16.90 5.33 -8.69
N SER A 90 16.48 6.54 -8.30
CA SER A 90 16.45 6.95 -6.90
C SER A 90 15.06 6.74 -6.30
N HIS A 91 15.00 5.95 -5.22
CA HIS A 91 13.77 5.80 -4.46
C HIS A 91 13.53 7.03 -3.56
N PRO A 92 12.30 7.59 -3.48
CA PRO A 92 12.03 8.80 -2.68
C PRO A 92 12.48 8.71 -1.22
N ALA A 93 12.40 7.52 -0.61
CA ALA A 93 12.84 7.32 0.77
C ALA A 93 14.34 7.60 0.98
N GLN A 94 15.17 7.54 -0.08
CA GLN A 94 16.61 7.83 0.02
C GLN A 94 16.91 9.32 0.22
N SER A 95 15.99 10.19 -0.21
CA SER A 95 16.08 11.64 -0.03
C SER A 95 15.49 12.14 1.28
N LEU A 96 14.82 11.26 2.04
CA LEU A 96 14.22 11.65 3.32
C LEU A 96 15.30 11.80 4.39
N VAL A 97 15.21 12.90 5.14
CA VAL A 97 16.05 13.12 6.32
C VAL A 97 15.67 12.11 7.40
N GLN A 98 16.68 11.39 7.91
CA GLN A 98 16.49 10.46 9.02
C GLN A 98 16.04 11.19 10.28
N ARG A 99 14.85 10.86 10.79
CA ARG A 99 14.26 11.45 12.00
C ARG A 99 14.10 10.44 13.14
N GLY A 100 14.78 9.28 13.04
CA GLY A 100 14.74 8.24 14.07
C GLY A 100 13.45 7.43 14.14
N CYS A 101 12.56 7.54 13.14
CA CYS A 101 11.37 6.72 13.05
C CYS A 101 11.65 5.48 12.20
N ARG A 102 11.32 4.28 12.71
CA ARG A 102 11.51 3.00 12.02
C ARG A 102 10.29 2.11 12.18
N LEU A 103 9.78 1.57 11.07
CA LEU A 103 8.78 0.51 11.12
C LEU A 103 9.39 -0.76 11.71
N ARG A 104 8.77 -1.27 12.76
CA ARG A 104 9.14 -2.53 13.43
C ARG A 104 8.28 -3.68 12.95
N ARG A 105 6.99 -3.45 12.82
CA ARG A 105 6.02 -4.45 12.40
C ARG A 105 4.86 -3.79 11.67
N LEU A 106 4.40 -4.42 10.62
CA LEU A 106 3.10 -4.18 9.99
C LEU A 106 2.28 -5.46 10.14
N THR A 107 1.20 -5.40 10.88
CA THR A 107 0.24 -6.50 11.03
C THR A 107 -0.95 -6.26 10.11
N ILE A 108 -1.28 -7.27 9.32
CA ILE A 108 -2.43 -7.30 8.42
C ILE A 108 -3.38 -8.37 8.94
N SER A 109 -4.50 -7.94 9.46
CA SER A 109 -5.54 -8.79 10.03
C SER A 109 -6.62 -9.06 8.98
N HIS A 110 -6.98 -10.34 8.77
CA HIS A 110 -8.04 -10.71 7.83
C HIS A 110 -8.62 -12.09 8.18
N PRO A 111 -9.93 -12.37 7.94
CA PRO A 111 -10.47 -13.72 8.13
C PRO A 111 -9.71 -14.78 7.32
N ASP A 112 -9.33 -14.46 6.10
CA ASP A 112 -8.59 -15.34 5.18
C ASP A 112 -7.10 -14.99 5.13
N ALA A 113 -6.47 -14.64 6.27
CA ALA A 113 -5.08 -14.20 6.33
C ALA A 113 -4.09 -15.19 5.73
N ALA A 114 -4.31 -16.49 5.94
CA ALA A 114 -3.47 -17.55 5.35
C ALA A 114 -3.53 -17.57 3.82
N LEU A 115 -4.72 -17.39 3.24
CA LEU A 115 -4.90 -17.31 1.78
C LEU A 115 -4.23 -16.05 1.22
N LEU A 116 -4.44 -14.91 1.86
CA LEU A 116 -3.80 -13.65 1.49
C LEU A 116 -2.27 -13.79 1.50
N GLN A 117 -1.70 -14.36 2.55
CA GLN A 117 -0.26 -14.61 2.65
C GLN A 117 0.25 -15.55 1.55
N ALA A 118 -0.48 -16.62 1.26
CA ALA A 118 -0.11 -17.59 0.22
C ALA A 118 -0.07 -16.94 -1.18
N GLN A 119 -0.97 -16.01 -1.48
CA GLN A 119 -0.97 -15.27 -2.74
C GLN A 119 0.18 -14.28 -2.88
N LEU A 120 0.83 -13.95 -1.77
CA LEU A 120 1.97 -13.01 -1.71
C LEU A 120 3.31 -13.72 -1.51
N CYS A 121 3.42 -15.01 -1.86
CA CYS A 121 4.63 -15.81 -1.63
C CYS A 121 5.90 -15.25 -2.31
N GLY A 122 5.76 -14.42 -3.36
CA GLY A 122 6.87 -13.71 -4.00
C GLY A 122 7.34 -12.45 -3.26
N PHE A 123 6.62 -12.02 -2.22
CA PHE A 123 6.96 -10.84 -1.42
C PHE A 123 7.32 -11.29 0.00
N SER A 124 8.54 -10.99 0.43
CA SER A 124 8.97 -11.32 1.78
C SER A 124 9.56 -10.09 2.48
N ASP A 125 9.01 -9.76 3.62
CA ASP A 125 9.56 -8.78 4.56
C ASP A 125 9.25 -9.29 5.99
N GLN A 126 10.27 -9.53 6.79
CA GLN A 126 10.11 -10.06 8.15
C GLN A 126 9.30 -9.14 9.08
N ARG A 127 9.11 -7.89 8.70
CA ARG A 127 8.29 -6.94 9.45
C ARG A 127 6.80 -7.08 9.16
N VAL A 128 6.42 -7.75 8.07
CA VAL A 128 5.01 -7.94 7.68
C VAL A 128 4.51 -9.26 8.24
N VAL A 129 3.42 -9.19 8.98
CA VAL A 129 2.79 -10.33 9.66
C VAL A 129 1.32 -10.39 9.28
N PHE A 130 0.85 -11.58 8.96
CA PHE A 130 -0.56 -11.85 8.67
C PHE A 130 -1.19 -12.55 9.85
N GLU A 131 -2.31 -12.05 10.34
CA GLU A 131 -3.03 -12.58 11.49
C GLU A 131 -4.50 -12.84 11.15
N THR A 132 -5.01 -14.02 11.53
CA THR A 132 -6.43 -14.32 11.36
C THR A 132 -7.24 -13.53 12.38
N ALA A 133 -8.19 -12.74 11.89
CA ALA A 133 -9.11 -11.95 12.70
C ALA A 133 -10.50 -11.89 12.05
N PRO A 134 -11.57 -11.66 12.84
CA PRO A 134 -12.94 -11.66 12.32
C PRO A 134 -13.24 -10.51 11.34
N LYS A 135 -12.40 -9.48 11.29
CA LYS A 135 -12.54 -8.32 10.41
C LYS A 135 -11.19 -7.91 9.85
N PRO A 136 -11.16 -7.38 8.61
CA PRO A 136 -9.95 -6.75 8.05
C PRO A 136 -9.47 -5.59 8.92
N GLY A 137 -8.14 -5.45 9.03
CA GLY A 137 -7.53 -4.35 9.77
C GLY A 137 -6.04 -4.28 9.57
N PHE A 138 -5.48 -3.15 9.96
CA PHE A 138 -4.04 -2.89 9.92
C PHE A 138 -3.57 -2.35 11.26
N SER A 139 -2.37 -2.75 11.66
CA SER A 139 -1.66 -2.15 12.78
C SER A 139 -0.19 -2.03 12.45
N ALA A 140 0.40 -0.86 12.67
CA ALA A 140 1.80 -0.63 12.39
C ALA A 140 2.52 -0.12 13.64
N ALA A 141 3.52 -0.88 14.11
CA ALA A 141 4.37 -0.52 15.24
C ALA A 141 5.66 0.17 14.74
N PHE A 142 5.96 1.31 15.32
CA PHE A 142 7.15 2.11 15.02
C PHE A 142 7.98 2.34 16.27
N ASP A 143 9.31 2.30 16.11
CA ASP A 143 10.21 2.98 17.03
C ASP A 143 10.28 4.46 16.62
N THR A 144 10.23 5.34 17.60
CA THR A 144 10.39 6.78 17.40
C THR A 144 11.33 7.35 18.47
N PRO A 145 11.87 8.56 18.28
CA PRO A 145 12.67 9.24 19.33
C PRO A 145 11.92 9.43 20.66
N HIS A 146 10.60 9.32 20.64
CA HIS A 146 9.73 9.45 21.81
C HIS A 146 9.14 8.11 22.28
N GLY A 147 9.83 7.00 22.01
CA GLY A 147 9.41 5.64 22.34
C GLY A 147 8.56 4.97 21.24
N ALA A 148 8.07 3.78 21.51
CA ALA A 148 7.25 3.03 20.58
C ALA A 148 5.89 3.71 20.34
N ARG A 149 5.40 3.60 19.10
CA ARG A 149 4.08 4.09 18.69
C ARG A 149 3.39 3.06 17.83
N ILE A 150 2.07 2.98 17.95
CA ILE A 150 1.21 2.12 17.13
C ILE A 150 0.24 3.04 16.37
N LEU A 151 0.05 2.73 15.08
CA LEU A 151 -1.00 3.28 14.22
C LEU A 151 -1.95 2.16 13.84
N GLU A 152 -3.24 2.44 13.87
CA GLU A 152 -4.33 1.55 13.47
C GLU A 152 -5.25 2.24 12.46
#